data_27b234eed33351691a366a71cd376be6
#
_entry.id   27b234eed33351691a366a71cd376be6
#
_cell.length_a   1.000
_cell.length_b   1.000
_cell.length_c   1.000
_cell.angle_alpha   90.00
_cell.angle_beta   90.00
_cell.angle_gamma   90.00
#
_symmetry.space_group_name_H-M   'P 1'
#
loop_
_entity.id
_entity.type
_entity.pdbx_description
1 polymer ?
#
loop_
_entity_poly.entity_id
_entity_poly.type
_entity_poly.pdbx_seq_one_letter_code
_entity_poly.pdbx_strand_id
1 'polypeptide(L)'
;NKIYDRTGRQVMLTGVNCASLEWLSNPEKLVTTVNYALDEWHANIIRLPLSQDRWFGFGGDQQGTDESGDRYRAIVNEIITNVAKRKKYLIIDLHRSNCGSWGEFISGNMPDMNSLVFWKDIACRYGNHPNVLFGIFNEPFKVSWDCWRDGGEVTVEYAPQNIGNQIMRDESGEPVLEKITYYAPGLQKMVDTVRAVGAKNIAIVAGLDWGYELDGVDRGYTINDRGGNGIMLDSHE
;
A
#
# COMPACT_ATOMS: atom_id res chain seq x y z
N ASN A 1 -1.32 -6.64 -22.94
CA ASN A 1 -1.15 -5.62 -21.91
C ASN A 1 0.32 -5.22 -21.83
N LYS A 2 0.64 -3.96 -22.08
CA LYS A 2 2.00 -3.42 -22.12
C LYS A 2 2.00 -2.02 -21.54
N ILE A 3 3.11 -1.65 -20.88
CA ILE A 3 3.32 -0.29 -20.39
C ILE A 3 4.09 0.48 -21.46
N TYR A 4 3.69 1.73 -21.70
CA TYR A 4 4.34 2.63 -22.63
C TYR A 4 4.73 3.93 -21.93
N ASP A 5 5.90 4.46 -22.28
CA ASP A 5 6.29 5.80 -21.86
C ASP A 5 5.53 6.89 -22.68
N ARG A 6 5.71 8.15 -22.30
CA ARG A 6 5.07 9.28 -22.97
C ARG A 6 5.44 9.45 -24.46
N THR A 7 6.46 8.75 -24.93
CA THR A 7 6.89 8.77 -26.33
C THR A 7 6.28 7.62 -27.13
N GLY A 8 5.47 6.75 -26.51
CA GLY A 8 4.89 5.55 -27.10
C GLY A 8 5.84 4.36 -27.16
N ARG A 9 7.02 4.42 -26.51
CA ARG A 9 7.95 3.29 -26.44
C ARG A 9 7.54 2.35 -25.30
N GLN A 10 7.51 1.05 -25.58
CA GLN A 10 7.25 0.04 -24.56
C GLN A 10 8.34 0.09 -23.48
N VAL A 11 7.89 0.07 -22.21
CA VAL A 11 8.75 0.01 -21.03
C VAL A 11 8.61 -1.36 -20.39
N MET A 12 9.75 -1.98 -20.08
CA MET A 12 9.82 -3.17 -19.24
C MET A 12 10.34 -2.75 -17.86
N LEU A 13 9.58 -3.04 -16.82
CA LEU A 13 9.92 -2.68 -15.45
C LEU A 13 10.51 -3.91 -14.76
N THR A 14 11.73 -3.75 -14.24
CA THR A 14 12.45 -4.77 -13.47
C THR A 14 13.05 -4.12 -12.25
N GLY A 15 12.74 -4.63 -11.07
CA GLY A 15 13.17 -3.97 -9.85
C GLY A 15 12.98 -4.82 -8.60
N VAL A 16 13.00 -4.14 -7.47
CA VAL A 16 12.97 -4.77 -6.16
C VAL A 16 12.00 -4.08 -5.22
N ASN A 17 11.51 -4.84 -4.26
CA ASN A 17 10.77 -4.34 -3.12
C ASN A 17 11.78 -3.87 -2.04
N CYS A 18 11.69 -2.62 -1.63
CA CYS A 18 12.49 -2.05 -0.54
C CYS A 18 11.61 -1.89 0.70
N ALA A 19 11.50 -2.97 1.47
CA ALA A 19 10.75 -3.02 2.71
C ALA A 19 11.35 -2.12 3.80
N SER A 20 10.58 -1.72 4.75
CA SER A 20 10.86 -1.14 6.08
C SER A 20 9.81 -0.13 6.53
N LEU A 21 9.30 0.75 5.64
CA LEU A 21 8.36 1.82 6.02
C LEU A 21 6.96 1.28 6.39
N GLU A 22 6.64 0.06 6.09
CA GLU A 22 5.43 -0.60 6.54
C GLU A 22 5.46 -0.94 8.04
N TRP A 23 6.68 -1.06 8.65
CA TRP A 23 6.83 -1.39 10.08
C TRP A 23 7.59 -0.35 10.90
N LEU A 24 8.43 0.48 10.29
CA LEU A 24 9.26 1.48 10.97
C LEU A 24 9.02 2.86 10.40
N SER A 25 9.01 3.87 11.25
CA SER A 25 8.80 5.25 10.81
C SER A 25 10.10 5.94 10.37
N ASN A 26 11.24 5.47 10.80
CA ASN A 26 12.54 6.04 10.47
C ASN A 26 13.63 4.96 10.26
N PRO A 27 13.56 4.19 9.16
CA PRO A 27 14.55 3.16 8.86
C PRO A 27 15.87 3.79 8.41
N GLU A 28 16.95 3.55 9.17
CA GLU A 28 18.27 4.21 8.98
C GLU A 28 18.92 4.02 7.61
N LYS A 29 18.69 2.89 6.95
CA LYS A 29 19.41 2.51 5.72
C LYS A 29 18.56 2.46 4.46
N LEU A 30 17.28 2.76 4.54
CA LEU A 30 16.35 2.55 3.42
C LEU A 30 16.74 3.38 2.19
N VAL A 31 17.03 4.66 2.35
CA VAL A 31 17.44 5.53 1.23
C VAL A 31 18.71 5.01 0.59
N THR A 32 19.67 4.55 1.39
CA THR A 32 20.93 3.96 0.89
C THR A 32 20.65 2.67 0.11
N THR A 33 19.76 1.79 0.64
CA THR A 33 19.35 0.54 -0.02
C THR A 33 18.70 0.83 -1.37
N VAL A 34 17.78 1.78 -1.41
CA VAL A 34 17.10 2.20 -2.66
C VAL A 34 18.13 2.70 -3.68
N ASN A 35 19.04 3.59 -3.27
CA ASN A 35 20.08 4.12 -4.16
C ASN A 35 20.98 3.00 -4.68
N TYR A 36 21.38 2.05 -3.84
CA TYR A 36 22.17 0.90 -4.23
C TYR A 36 21.47 0.01 -5.25
N ALA A 37 20.18 -0.26 -5.04
CA ALA A 37 19.37 -1.05 -5.98
C ALA A 37 19.27 -0.37 -7.36
N LEU A 38 19.14 0.96 -7.39
CA LEU A 38 19.06 1.74 -8.62
C LEU A 38 20.39 1.82 -9.36
N ASP A 39 21.50 1.99 -8.64
CA ASP A 39 22.81 2.26 -9.21
C ASP A 39 23.60 0.97 -9.50
N GLU A 40 23.64 0.02 -8.56
CA GLU A 40 24.46 -1.19 -8.65
C GLU A 40 23.70 -2.40 -9.22
N TRP A 41 22.43 -2.60 -8.83
CA TRP A 41 21.62 -3.69 -9.38
C TRP A 41 20.88 -3.30 -10.66
N HIS A 42 21.00 -2.03 -11.06
CA HIS A 42 20.38 -1.49 -12.26
C HIS A 42 18.85 -1.64 -12.29
N ALA A 43 18.20 -1.71 -11.12
CA ALA A 43 16.77 -1.68 -11.03
C ALA A 43 16.22 -0.43 -11.74
N ASN A 44 15.12 -0.58 -12.47
CA ASN A 44 14.46 0.56 -13.09
C ASN A 44 13.13 0.92 -12.43
N ILE A 45 12.69 0.11 -11.47
CA ILE A 45 11.55 0.37 -10.59
C ILE A 45 11.86 -0.09 -9.17
N ILE A 46 11.39 0.66 -8.19
CA ILE A 46 11.39 0.29 -6.77
C ILE A 46 9.94 0.20 -6.29
N ARG A 47 9.58 -0.84 -5.55
CA ARG A 47 8.34 -0.87 -4.78
C ARG A 47 8.65 -0.46 -3.34
N LEU A 48 7.88 0.49 -2.82
CA LEU A 48 8.03 1.08 -1.49
C LEU A 48 6.76 0.82 -0.69
N PRO A 49 6.75 -0.21 0.17
CA PRO A 49 5.63 -0.51 1.05
C PRO A 49 5.48 0.56 2.14
N LEU A 50 4.28 1.07 2.35
CA LEU A 50 3.96 2.09 3.34
C LEU A 50 2.85 1.64 4.30
N SER A 51 2.83 2.25 5.48
CA SER A 51 1.74 2.19 6.44
C SER A 51 0.95 3.49 6.44
N GLN A 52 -0.38 3.40 6.31
CA GLN A 52 -1.24 4.59 6.40
C GLN A 52 -1.12 5.30 7.76
N ASP A 53 -0.96 4.54 8.84
CA ASP A 53 -0.86 5.11 10.18
C ASP A 53 0.42 5.91 10.35
N ARG A 54 1.56 5.34 9.93
CA ARG A 54 2.86 6.03 9.98
C ARG A 54 2.90 7.26 9.08
N TRP A 55 2.16 7.24 7.98
CA TRP A 55 2.02 8.40 7.10
C TRP A 55 1.47 9.62 7.84
N PHE A 56 0.55 9.41 8.79
CA PHE A 56 -0.10 10.45 9.58
C PHE A 56 0.43 10.59 11.01
N GLY A 57 1.51 9.90 11.37
CA GLY A 57 2.15 10.03 12.68
C GLY A 57 1.56 9.15 13.78
N PHE A 58 0.69 8.19 13.43
CA PHE A 58 0.06 7.28 14.39
C PHE A 58 0.87 6.00 14.69
N GLY A 59 2.07 5.84 14.13
CA GLY A 59 2.94 4.73 14.48
C GLY A 59 3.39 4.81 15.94
N GLY A 60 3.42 3.67 16.65
CA GLY A 60 3.85 3.64 18.04
C GLY A 60 5.28 4.15 18.27
N ASP A 61 6.15 4.02 17.25
CA ASP A 61 7.52 4.54 17.23
C ASP A 61 7.61 6.04 16.90
N GLN A 62 6.48 6.72 16.62
CA GLN A 62 6.40 8.15 16.32
C GLN A 62 5.98 9.02 17.50
N GLN A 63 5.50 8.41 18.60
CA GLN A 63 5.10 9.13 19.80
C GLN A 63 6.26 9.97 20.35
N GLY A 64 6.00 11.27 20.57
CA GLY A 64 7.01 12.24 21.05
C GLY A 64 8.13 12.56 20.04
N THR A 65 8.13 12.00 18.82
CA THR A 65 9.22 12.17 17.85
C THR A 65 8.77 12.63 16.45
N ASP A 66 7.63 12.13 15.96
CA ASP A 66 7.08 12.42 14.61
C ASP A 66 5.55 12.27 14.59
N GLU A 67 4.85 12.86 15.54
CA GLU A 67 3.38 12.74 15.71
C GLU A 67 2.58 13.32 14.53
N SER A 68 3.21 14.11 13.68
CA SER A 68 2.62 14.59 12.43
C SER A 68 2.89 13.66 11.24
N GLY A 69 3.86 12.74 11.31
CA GLY A 69 4.36 11.94 10.21
C GLY A 69 5.24 12.72 9.21
N ASP A 70 5.70 13.93 9.56
CA ASP A 70 6.48 14.77 8.64
C ASP A 70 7.83 14.15 8.30
N ARG A 71 8.50 13.53 9.27
CA ARG A 71 9.78 12.85 9.04
C ARG A 71 9.61 11.61 8.17
N TYR A 72 8.57 10.83 8.42
CA TYR A 72 8.22 9.68 7.59
C TYR A 72 7.98 10.11 6.13
N ARG A 73 7.16 11.15 5.91
CA ARG A 73 6.91 11.70 4.58
C ARG A 73 8.16 12.29 3.93
N ALA A 74 9.07 12.87 4.71
CA ALA A 74 10.34 13.38 4.19
C ALA A 74 11.21 12.28 3.59
N ILE A 75 11.28 11.09 4.21
CA ILE A 75 11.99 9.92 3.67
C ILE A 75 11.37 9.50 2.32
N VAL A 76 10.05 9.42 2.25
CA VAL A 76 9.34 9.07 0.99
C VAL A 76 9.63 10.11 -0.10
N ASN A 77 9.60 11.41 0.23
CA ASN A 77 9.93 12.50 -0.70
C ASN A 77 11.37 12.41 -1.21
N GLU A 78 12.33 12.07 -0.35
CA GLU A 78 13.73 11.88 -0.72
C GLU A 78 13.87 10.71 -1.71
N ILE A 79 13.23 9.58 -1.44
CA ILE A 79 13.23 8.41 -2.33
C ILE A 79 12.62 8.76 -3.69
N ILE A 80 11.45 9.40 -3.73
CA ILE A 80 10.81 9.85 -4.98
C ILE A 80 11.78 10.75 -5.78
N THR A 81 12.44 11.68 -5.10
CA THR A 81 13.39 12.59 -5.72
C THR A 81 14.59 11.84 -6.32
N ASN A 82 15.15 10.89 -5.57
CA ASN A 82 16.30 10.09 -6.02
C ASN A 82 15.96 9.19 -7.20
N VAL A 83 14.78 8.59 -7.21
CA VAL A 83 14.24 7.78 -8.32
C VAL A 83 14.02 8.64 -9.56
N ALA A 84 13.37 9.81 -9.39
CA ALA A 84 13.09 10.75 -10.49
C ALA A 84 14.35 11.30 -11.15
N LYS A 85 15.37 11.69 -10.37
CA LYS A 85 16.69 12.16 -10.86
C LYS A 85 17.35 11.11 -11.78
N ARG A 86 17.14 9.84 -11.49
CA ARG A 86 17.69 8.71 -12.28
C ARG A 86 16.78 8.29 -13.45
N LYS A 87 15.64 8.96 -13.64
CA LYS A 87 14.62 8.65 -14.65
C LYS A 87 14.11 7.19 -14.52
N LYS A 88 13.95 6.76 -13.27
CA LYS A 88 13.42 5.45 -12.90
C LYS A 88 12.01 5.58 -12.35
N TYR A 89 11.38 4.47 -11.99
CA TYR A 89 10.00 4.40 -11.54
C TYR A 89 9.90 4.00 -10.07
N LEU A 90 8.80 4.37 -9.43
CA LEU A 90 8.48 4.02 -8.05
C LEU A 90 7.04 3.53 -7.96
N ILE A 91 6.81 2.44 -7.26
CA ILE A 91 5.49 2.05 -6.77
C ILE A 91 5.40 2.51 -5.31
N ILE A 92 4.46 3.40 -5.02
CA ILE A 92 4.00 3.64 -3.65
C ILE A 92 2.92 2.61 -3.38
N ASP A 93 3.13 1.77 -2.39
CA ASP A 93 2.23 0.68 -2.06
C ASP A 93 1.61 0.88 -0.68
N LEU A 94 0.27 0.85 -0.59
CA LEU A 94 -0.41 0.75 0.69
C LEU A 94 -0.31 -0.68 1.19
N HIS A 95 0.66 -0.92 2.07
CA HIS A 95 0.97 -2.26 2.56
C HIS A 95 0.15 -2.66 3.78
N ARG A 96 -0.21 -1.70 4.61
CA ARG A 96 -0.94 -1.91 5.87
C ARG A 96 -2.08 -0.94 6.07
N SER A 97 -3.21 -1.50 6.47
CA SER A 97 -4.38 -0.83 7.05
C SER A 97 -4.63 -1.40 8.46
N ASN A 98 -5.45 -0.74 9.28
CA ASN A 98 -5.64 -1.07 10.69
C ASN A 98 -7.11 -1.20 11.08
N CYS A 99 -7.91 -1.87 10.28
CA CYS A 99 -9.31 -2.17 10.58
C CYS A 99 -10.15 -0.95 11.02
N GLY A 100 -9.82 0.25 10.53
CA GLY A 100 -10.54 1.50 10.80
C GLY A 100 -10.05 2.28 12.01
N SER A 101 -9.12 1.76 12.80
CA SER A 101 -8.61 2.40 14.01
C SER A 101 -7.17 2.90 13.84
N TRP A 102 -6.96 4.21 13.91
CA TRP A 102 -5.63 4.79 13.82
C TRP A 102 -4.72 4.32 14.97
N GLY A 103 -3.50 3.91 14.63
CA GLY A 103 -2.48 3.52 15.60
C GLY A 103 -2.61 2.10 16.15
N GLU A 104 -3.65 1.38 15.78
CA GLU A 104 -3.80 -0.03 16.16
C GLU A 104 -2.97 -0.93 15.22
N PHE A 105 -2.38 -1.99 15.79
CA PHE A 105 -1.54 -2.92 15.02
C PHE A 105 -2.32 -4.14 14.52
N ILE A 106 -3.62 -3.99 14.24
CA ILE A 106 -4.49 -5.05 13.74
C ILE A 106 -4.42 -5.03 12.22
N SER A 107 -3.86 -6.07 11.60
CA SER A 107 -3.77 -6.15 10.14
C SER A 107 -5.14 -6.47 9.55
N GLY A 108 -5.68 -5.56 8.74
CA GLY A 108 -6.93 -5.79 8.01
C GLY A 108 -6.75 -6.70 6.79
N ASN A 109 -7.77 -7.51 6.49
CA ASN A 109 -7.80 -8.35 5.28
C ASN A 109 -8.06 -7.53 4.01
N MET A 110 -8.55 -6.31 4.17
CA MET A 110 -8.88 -5.33 3.14
C MET A 110 -8.47 -3.93 3.63
N PRO A 111 -8.35 -2.95 2.73
CA PRO A 111 -8.24 -1.55 3.14
C PRO A 111 -9.44 -1.16 4.00
N ASP A 112 -9.24 -0.18 4.87
CA ASP A 112 -10.30 0.41 5.69
C ASP A 112 -10.66 1.84 5.22
N MET A 113 -11.59 2.50 5.89
CA MET A 113 -12.01 3.86 5.51
C MET A 113 -10.89 4.90 5.64
N ASN A 114 -9.91 4.68 6.53
CA ASN A 114 -8.74 5.53 6.69
C ASN A 114 -7.80 5.44 5.47
N SER A 115 -7.83 4.32 4.76
CA SER A 115 -7.08 4.13 3.51
C SER A 115 -7.52 5.10 2.41
N LEU A 116 -8.79 5.56 2.43
CA LEU A 116 -9.26 6.62 1.52
C LEU A 116 -8.59 7.96 1.83
N VAL A 117 -8.38 8.26 3.13
CA VAL A 117 -7.68 9.48 3.56
C VAL A 117 -6.22 9.44 3.11
N PHE A 118 -5.56 8.29 3.30
CA PHE A 118 -4.19 8.04 2.84
C PHE A 118 -4.07 8.26 1.32
N TRP A 119 -4.91 7.61 0.52
CA TRP A 119 -4.83 7.72 -0.94
C TRP A 119 -5.17 9.12 -1.45
N LYS A 120 -6.09 9.82 -0.80
CA LYS A 120 -6.38 11.22 -1.15
C LYS A 120 -5.14 12.10 -0.95
N ASP A 121 -4.44 11.97 0.18
CA ASP A 121 -3.22 12.75 0.46
C ASP A 121 -2.06 12.37 -0.48
N ILE A 122 -1.80 11.08 -0.68
CA ILE A 122 -0.80 10.58 -1.64
C ILE A 122 -1.07 11.09 -3.06
N ALA A 123 -2.31 10.97 -3.52
CA ALA A 123 -2.68 11.39 -4.87
C ALA A 123 -2.58 12.91 -5.06
N CYS A 124 -2.94 13.70 -4.05
CA CYS A 124 -2.74 15.15 -4.08
C CYS A 124 -1.26 15.54 -4.18
N ARG A 125 -0.36 14.81 -3.46
CA ARG A 125 1.07 15.11 -3.46
C ARG A 125 1.78 14.63 -4.73
N TYR A 126 1.45 13.42 -5.19
CA TYR A 126 2.25 12.73 -6.20
C TYR A 126 1.50 12.44 -7.50
N GLY A 127 0.26 12.89 -7.63
CA GLY A 127 -0.56 12.71 -8.85
C GLY A 127 0.05 13.29 -10.12
N ASN A 128 0.95 14.26 -9.99
CA ASN A 128 1.66 14.89 -11.12
C ASN A 128 3.07 14.29 -11.36
N HIS A 129 3.45 13.24 -10.64
CA HIS A 129 4.73 12.56 -10.83
C HIS A 129 4.58 11.38 -11.81
N PRO A 130 4.98 11.54 -13.09
CA PRO A 130 4.69 10.54 -14.12
C PRO A 130 5.48 9.24 -13.96
N ASN A 131 6.46 9.21 -13.06
CA ASN A 131 7.27 8.06 -12.74
C ASN A 131 6.80 7.33 -11.46
N VAL A 132 5.72 7.76 -10.85
CA VAL A 132 5.13 7.13 -9.66
C VAL A 132 3.88 6.34 -10.06
N LEU A 133 3.82 5.08 -9.63
CA LEU A 133 2.67 4.19 -9.75
C LEU A 133 2.08 3.97 -8.34
N PHE A 134 0.80 3.68 -8.26
CA PHE A 134 0.07 3.52 -7.00
C PHE A 134 -0.36 2.07 -6.81
N GLY A 135 0.27 1.35 -5.88
CA GLY A 135 -0.15 0.03 -5.40
C GLY A 135 -1.29 0.21 -4.40
N ILE A 136 -2.52 -0.01 -4.85
CA ILE A 136 -3.74 0.41 -4.15
C ILE A 136 -3.90 -0.28 -2.79
N PHE A 137 -3.63 -1.58 -2.73
CA PHE A 137 -3.53 -2.34 -1.49
C PHE A 137 -2.74 -3.62 -1.73
N ASN A 138 -1.86 -3.97 -0.80
CA ASN A 138 -0.87 -5.05 -0.97
C ASN A 138 -1.51 -6.43 -1.23
N GLU A 139 -2.22 -6.97 -0.26
CA GLU A 139 -2.63 -8.38 -0.25
C GLU A 139 -4.05 -8.57 0.32
N PRO A 140 -5.11 -8.34 -0.47
CA PRO A 140 -6.48 -8.68 -0.06
C PRO A 140 -6.62 -10.19 0.15
N PHE A 141 -7.28 -10.61 1.24
CA PHE A 141 -7.47 -12.05 1.52
C PHE A 141 -8.70 -12.32 2.38
N LYS A 142 -9.20 -13.56 2.33
CA LYS A 142 -10.36 -14.03 3.11
C LYS A 142 -11.61 -13.15 3.01
N VAL A 143 -11.87 -12.63 1.84
CA VAL A 143 -13.10 -11.89 1.51
C VAL A 143 -13.64 -12.36 0.17
N SER A 144 -14.90 -12.00 -0.15
CA SER A 144 -15.47 -12.28 -1.47
C SER A 144 -14.97 -11.30 -2.53
N TRP A 145 -15.06 -11.68 -3.80
CA TRP A 145 -14.78 -10.78 -4.93
C TRP A 145 -15.71 -9.55 -4.96
N ASP A 146 -16.96 -9.66 -4.47
CA ASP A 146 -17.85 -8.51 -4.30
C ASP A 146 -17.27 -7.53 -3.27
N CYS A 147 -16.84 -8.02 -2.11
CA CYS A 147 -16.19 -7.19 -1.09
C CYS A 147 -14.87 -6.60 -1.59
N TRP A 148 -14.06 -7.39 -2.33
CA TRP A 148 -12.83 -6.92 -2.95
C TRP A 148 -13.07 -5.71 -3.85
N ARG A 149 -14.08 -5.77 -4.72
CA ARG A 149 -14.38 -4.69 -5.67
C ARG A 149 -15.16 -3.54 -5.03
N ASP A 150 -16.29 -3.86 -4.39
CA ASP A 150 -17.31 -2.87 -4.01
C ASP A 150 -17.31 -2.53 -2.51
N GLY A 151 -16.57 -3.31 -1.71
CA GLY A 151 -16.52 -3.13 -0.27
C GLY A 151 -17.61 -3.89 0.50
N GLY A 152 -17.56 -3.73 1.81
CA GLY A 152 -18.49 -4.39 2.71
C GLY A 152 -17.94 -4.52 4.12
N GLU A 153 -18.72 -5.17 4.99
CA GLU A 153 -18.26 -5.50 6.34
C GLU A 153 -17.26 -6.66 6.30
N VAL A 154 -16.13 -6.47 7.00
CA VAL A 154 -15.06 -7.47 7.12
C VAL A 154 -14.80 -7.72 8.59
N THR A 155 -14.82 -8.99 8.99
CA THR A 155 -14.47 -9.41 10.35
C THR A 155 -13.11 -10.11 10.33
N VAL A 156 -12.21 -9.64 11.17
CA VAL A 156 -10.85 -10.19 11.35
C VAL A 156 -10.73 -10.79 12.73
N GLU A 157 -10.17 -11.99 12.80
CA GLU A 157 -9.67 -12.56 14.06
C GLU A 157 -8.20 -12.19 14.24
N TYR A 158 -7.85 -11.70 15.40
CA TYR A 158 -6.48 -11.35 15.72
C TYR A 158 -6.12 -11.73 17.15
N ALA A 159 -4.85 -11.94 17.41
CA ALA A 159 -4.34 -12.16 18.75
C ALA A 159 -3.83 -10.81 19.31
N PRO A 160 -4.50 -10.21 20.30
CA PRO A 160 -4.06 -8.96 20.89
C PRO A 160 -2.67 -9.12 21.53
N GLN A 161 -1.89 -8.05 21.46
CA GLN A 161 -0.56 -7.99 22.04
C GLN A 161 -0.58 -7.17 23.32
N ASN A 162 0.20 -7.58 24.32
CA ASN A 162 0.42 -6.78 25.53
C ASN A 162 1.40 -5.61 25.26
N ILE A 163 1.64 -4.79 26.28
CA ILE A 163 2.55 -3.63 26.24
C ILE A 163 3.98 -3.99 25.78
N GLY A 164 4.38 -5.26 25.84
CA GLY A 164 5.68 -5.75 25.35
C GLY A 164 5.62 -6.39 23.96
N ASN A 165 4.58 -6.14 23.18
CA ASN A 165 4.34 -6.76 21.87
C ASN A 165 4.29 -8.31 21.90
N GLN A 166 3.97 -8.88 23.06
CA GLN A 166 3.80 -10.32 23.19
C GLN A 166 2.33 -10.69 23.01
N ILE A 167 2.06 -11.71 22.23
CA ILE A 167 0.70 -12.26 22.04
C ILE A 167 0.14 -12.69 23.40
N MET A 168 -1.06 -12.19 23.71
CA MET A 168 -1.79 -12.61 24.92
C MET A 168 -2.20 -14.08 24.79
N ARG A 169 -1.96 -14.85 25.84
CA ARG A 169 -2.25 -16.28 25.91
C ARG A 169 -3.15 -16.59 27.08
N ASP A 170 -4.01 -17.60 26.91
CA ASP A 170 -4.85 -18.13 27.97
C ASP A 170 -4.05 -19.05 28.96
N GLU A 171 -4.74 -19.61 29.93
CA GLU A 171 -4.13 -20.51 30.95
C GLU A 171 -3.55 -21.80 30.35
N SER A 172 -3.98 -22.22 29.13
CA SER A 172 -3.46 -23.38 28.41
C SER A 172 -2.24 -23.05 27.55
N GLY A 173 -1.90 -21.75 27.44
CA GLY A 173 -0.81 -21.24 26.60
C GLY A 173 -1.21 -20.98 25.14
N GLU A 174 -2.50 -21.10 24.79
CA GLU A 174 -2.99 -20.80 23.46
C GLU A 174 -3.24 -19.29 23.28
N PRO A 175 -3.08 -18.72 22.06
CA PRO A 175 -3.40 -17.34 21.80
C PRO A 175 -4.87 -17.01 22.13
N VAL A 176 -5.09 -15.97 22.91
CA VAL A 176 -6.44 -15.40 23.07
C VAL A 176 -6.79 -14.73 21.75
N LEU A 177 -7.91 -15.12 21.13
CA LEU A 177 -8.37 -14.53 19.88
C LEU A 177 -9.51 -13.57 20.14
N GLU A 178 -9.41 -12.40 19.57
CA GLU A 178 -10.47 -11.39 19.53
C GLU A 178 -10.93 -11.16 18.09
N LYS A 179 -12.12 -10.57 17.94
CA LYS A 179 -12.69 -10.24 16.64
C LYS A 179 -12.93 -8.74 16.56
N ILE A 180 -12.55 -8.17 15.42
CA ILE A 180 -12.92 -6.81 15.06
C ILE A 180 -13.66 -6.82 13.72
N THR A 181 -14.76 -6.07 13.65
CA THR A 181 -15.50 -5.86 12.41
C THR A 181 -15.36 -4.40 11.98
N TYR A 182 -15.02 -4.20 10.74
CA TYR A 182 -14.88 -2.86 10.13
C TYR A 182 -15.47 -2.85 8.72
N TYR A 183 -15.70 -1.65 8.18
CA TYR A 183 -16.17 -1.50 6.80
C TYR A 183 -14.98 -1.27 5.86
N ALA A 184 -14.83 -2.15 4.87
CA ALA A 184 -13.87 -2.01 3.79
C ALA A 184 -14.49 -1.23 2.62
N PRO A 185 -13.82 -0.18 2.09
CA PRO A 185 -14.40 0.63 1.00
C PRO A 185 -14.41 -0.06 -0.37
N GLY A 186 -13.72 -1.20 -0.50
CA GLY A 186 -13.50 -1.86 -1.79
C GLY A 186 -12.47 -1.16 -2.68
N LEU A 187 -11.81 -1.91 -3.56
CA LEU A 187 -10.70 -1.37 -4.36
C LEU A 187 -11.18 -0.40 -5.45
N GLN A 188 -12.43 -0.53 -5.95
CA GLN A 188 -12.99 0.46 -6.85
C GLN A 188 -13.07 1.83 -6.19
N LYS A 189 -13.55 1.92 -4.95
CA LYS A 189 -13.66 3.16 -4.20
C LYS A 189 -12.29 3.79 -3.91
N MET A 190 -11.28 2.94 -3.69
CA MET A 190 -9.89 3.38 -3.53
C MET A 190 -9.38 4.09 -4.80
N VAL A 191 -9.56 3.45 -5.97
CA VAL A 191 -9.21 4.04 -7.27
C VAL A 191 -10.03 5.31 -7.54
N ASP A 192 -11.33 5.29 -7.28
CA ASP A 192 -12.19 6.48 -7.43
C ASP A 192 -11.67 7.66 -6.59
N THR A 193 -11.17 7.41 -5.38
CA THR A 193 -10.59 8.43 -4.50
C THR A 193 -9.33 9.06 -5.10
N VAL A 194 -8.45 8.24 -5.68
CA VAL A 194 -7.25 8.71 -6.39
C VAL A 194 -7.64 9.58 -7.59
N ARG A 195 -8.63 9.14 -8.37
CA ARG A 195 -9.08 9.85 -9.57
C ARG A 195 -9.85 11.14 -9.26
N ALA A 196 -10.56 11.19 -8.14
CA ALA A 196 -11.32 12.36 -7.71
C ALA A 196 -10.45 13.61 -7.50
N VAL A 197 -9.17 13.47 -7.19
CA VAL A 197 -8.21 14.58 -7.07
C VAL A 197 -7.43 14.86 -8.36
N GLY A 198 -7.80 14.22 -9.47
CA GLY A 198 -7.20 14.44 -10.80
C GLY A 198 -5.94 13.63 -11.07
N ALA A 199 -5.50 12.78 -10.15
CA ALA A 199 -4.32 11.95 -10.36
C ALA A 199 -4.59 10.85 -11.39
N LYS A 200 -3.68 10.71 -12.37
CA LYS A 200 -3.79 9.75 -13.48
C LYS A 200 -2.76 8.62 -13.43
N ASN A 201 -1.95 8.54 -12.39
CA ASN A 201 -0.94 7.50 -12.20
C ASN A 201 -1.55 6.11 -12.43
N ILE A 202 -0.79 5.20 -13.02
CA ILE A 202 -1.20 3.80 -13.13
C ILE A 202 -1.51 3.28 -11.74
N ALA A 203 -2.68 2.67 -11.58
CA ALA A 203 -3.08 2.02 -10.35
C ALA A 203 -2.81 0.52 -10.47
N ILE A 204 -2.13 -0.05 -9.48
CA ILE A 204 -1.81 -1.46 -9.40
C ILE A 204 -2.74 -2.08 -8.37
N VAL A 205 -3.45 -3.13 -8.74
CA VAL A 205 -4.50 -3.75 -7.95
C VAL A 205 -4.20 -5.24 -7.80
N ALA A 206 -3.94 -5.67 -6.58
CA ALA A 206 -3.68 -7.07 -6.28
C ALA A 206 -4.97 -7.91 -6.30
N GLY A 207 -4.84 -9.15 -6.72
CA GLY A 207 -5.90 -10.15 -6.64
C GLY A 207 -6.24 -10.57 -5.21
N LEU A 208 -7.08 -11.59 -5.07
CA LEU A 208 -7.39 -12.19 -3.77
C LEU A 208 -6.34 -13.22 -3.33
N ASP A 209 -6.56 -13.80 -2.15
CA ASP A 209 -5.71 -14.82 -1.53
C ASP A 209 -4.24 -14.40 -1.50
N TRP A 210 -3.99 -13.23 -0.87
CA TRP A 210 -2.67 -12.58 -0.79
C TRP A 210 -2.06 -12.24 -2.17
N GLY A 211 -2.92 -11.98 -3.17
CA GLY A 211 -2.50 -11.68 -4.54
C GLY A 211 -2.27 -12.89 -5.44
N TYR A 212 -2.50 -14.12 -4.95
CA TYR A 212 -2.35 -15.32 -5.78
C TYR A 212 -3.50 -15.53 -6.76
N GLU A 213 -4.71 -15.09 -6.42
CA GLU A 213 -5.91 -15.33 -7.24
C GLU A 213 -6.25 -14.12 -8.12
N LEU A 214 -6.33 -14.34 -9.42
CA LEU A 214 -6.83 -13.37 -10.41
C LEU A 214 -8.08 -13.87 -11.17
N ASP A 215 -8.60 -15.04 -10.84
CA ASP A 215 -9.71 -15.69 -11.54
C ASP A 215 -11.02 -14.87 -11.51
N GLY A 216 -11.20 -14.04 -10.49
CA GLY A 216 -12.33 -13.11 -10.41
C GLY A 216 -12.39 -12.13 -11.57
N VAL A 217 -11.23 -11.76 -12.15
CA VAL A 217 -11.18 -10.86 -13.30
C VAL A 217 -11.85 -11.51 -14.54
N ASP A 218 -11.60 -12.79 -14.75
CA ASP A 218 -12.25 -13.54 -15.83
C ASP A 218 -13.76 -13.70 -15.62
N ARG A 219 -14.21 -13.62 -14.37
CA ARG A 219 -15.64 -13.62 -13.96
C ARG A 219 -16.28 -12.23 -14.01
N GLY A 220 -15.53 -11.19 -14.43
CA GLY A 220 -16.03 -9.83 -14.60
C GLY A 220 -15.79 -8.89 -13.41
N TYR A 221 -15.06 -9.30 -12.38
CA TYR A 221 -14.64 -8.42 -11.28
C TYR A 221 -13.47 -7.54 -11.73
N THR A 222 -13.79 -6.47 -12.44
CA THR A 222 -12.80 -5.51 -12.94
C THR A 222 -12.91 -4.18 -12.23
N ILE A 223 -11.79 -3.45 -12.18
CA ILE A 223 -11.73 -2.09 -11.65
C ILE A 223 -11.78 -1.10 -12.80
N ASN A 224 -12.70 -0.15 -12.74
CA ASN A 224 -12.81 0.92 -13.71
C ASN A 224 -11.79 2.02 -13.40
N ASP A 225 -10.96 2.36 -14.37
CA ASP A 225 -9.87 3.35 -14.21
C ASP A 225 -10.35 4.81 -14.16
N ARG A 226 -11.61 5.11 -14.51
CA ARG A 226 -12.17 6.47 -14.49
C ARG A 226 -11.35 7.49 -15.30
N GLY A 227 -10.65 7.06 -16.34
CA GLY A 227 -9.87 7.93 -17.22
C GLY A 227 -8.45 8.26 -16.71
N GLY A 228 -7.88 7.39 -15.90
CA GLY A 228 -6.46 7.38 -15.57
C GLY A 228 -5.59 6.82 -16.71
N ASN A 229 -4.35 6.49 -16.39
CA ASN A 229 -3.38 5.93 -17.33
C ASN A 229 -3.38 4.39 -17.38
N GLY A 230 -4.33 3.77 -16.73
CA GLY A 230 -4.54 2.31 -16.73
C GLY A 230 -4.57 1.68 -15.34
N ILE A 231 -5.13 0.48 -15.31
CA ILE A 231 -5.08 -0.46 -14.19
C ILE A 231 -4.10 -1.58 -14.54
N MET A 232 -3.20 -1.90 -13.64
CA MET A 232 -2.39 -3.12 -13.68
C MET A 232 -2.91 -4.08 -12.64
N LEU A 233 -2.99 -5.35 -12.99
CA LEU A 233 -3.24 -6.41 -12.03
C LEU A 233 -1.90 -6.86 -11.46
N ASP A 234 -1.88 -7.11 -10.16
CA ASP A 234 -0.72 -7.61 -9.42
C ASP A 234 -0.98 -9.05 -8.97
N SER A 235 0.02 -9.89 -9.14
CA SER A 235 0.03 -11.28 -8.66
C SER A 235 1.32 -11.52 -7.90
N HIS A 236 1.20 -12.07 -6.71
CA HIS A 236 2.31 -12.45 -5.84
C HIS A 236 2.55 -13.95 -5.99
N GLU A 237 3.55 -14.34 -6.78
CA GLU A 237 3.97 -15.74 -6.97
C GLU A 237 5.19 -16.09 -6.13
#